data_ece2864d20f7b16949f9ae1a852db55a
#
_entry.id   ece2864d20f7b16949f9ae1a852db55a
#
_cell.length_a   1.000
_cell.length_b   1.000
_cell.length_c   1.000
_cell.angle_alpha   90.00
_cell.angle_beta   90.00
_cell.angle_gamma   90.00
#
_symmetry.space_group_name_H-M   'P 1'
#
loop_
_entity.id
_entity.type
_entity.pdbx_description
1 polymer ?
#
loop_
_entity_poly.entity_id
_entity_poly.type
_entity_poly.pdbx_seq_one_letter_code
_entity_poly.pdbx_strand_id
1 'polypeptide(L)' 'MKTSQFKDYSELPLFLNAEIIAKVLGISPASSYELMHELGFPVLKIGSRMVVPKEKFIAWV' A
#
# COMPACT_ATOMS: atom_id res chain seq x y z
N MET A 1 12.50 -2.17 15.16
CA MET A 1 12.02 -2.12 14.87
C MET A 1 10.90 -1.91 14.13
N LYS A 2 10.10 -2.27 13.97
CA LYS A 2 9.12 -2.19 13.24
C LYS A 2 8.36 -1.03 13.41
N THR A 3 7.93 -0.42 12.53
CA THR A 3 7.25 0.84 12.60
C THR A 3 5.85 0.81 12.03
N SER A 4 5.39 -0.34 11.64
CA SER A 4 4.04 -0.47 11.12
C SER A 4 3.01 -0.24 12.22
N GLN A 5 1.92 0.43 11.88
CA GLN A 5 0.81 0.64 12.80
C GLN A 5 -0.19 -0.50 12.77
N PHE A 6 -0.01 -1.46 11.88
CA PHE A 6 -0.93 -2.58 11.74
C PHE A 6 -0.27 -3.83 12.24
N LYS A 7 -0.94 -4.57 13.12
CA LYS A 7 -0.38 -5.78 13.70
C LYS A 7 -0.42 -6.94 12.74
N ASP A 8 -1.44 -6.98 11.90
CA ASP A 8 -1.49 -7.97 10.86
C ASP A 8 -2.35 -7.42 9.73
N TYR A 9 -2.35 -8.16 8.62
CA TYR A 9 -2.99 -7.69 7.42
C TYR A 9 -4.51 -7.69 7.51
N SER A 10 -5.09 -8.42 8.44
CA SER A 10 -6.53 -8.44 8.57
C SER A 10 -7.09 -7.11 9.06
N GLU A 11 -6.24 -6.24 9.63
CA GLU A 11 -6.67 -4.93 10.08
C GLU A 11 -6.70 -3.91 8.94
N LEU A 12 -6.21 -4.27 7.77
CA LEU A 12 -6.17 -3.34 6.65
C LEU A 12 -7.53 -3.25 5.98
N PRO A 13 -7.87 -2.07 5.44
CA PRO A 13 -9.08 -1.96 4.63
C PRO A 13 -8.92 -2.75 3.34
N LEU A 14 -10.05 -3.01 2.68
CA LEU A 14 -10.05 -3.79 1.46
C LEU A 14 -9.19 -3.16 0.36
N PHE A 15 -9.20 -1.84 0.25
CA PHE A 15 -8.39 -1.10 -0.70
C PHE A 15 -7.46 -0.18 0.05
N LEU A 16 -6.22 -0.10 -0.40
CA LEU A 16 -5.17 0.68 0.24
C LEU A 16 -4.83 1.90 -0.59
N ASN A 17 -4.38 2.95 0.08
CA ASN A 17 -3.86 4.12 -0.62
C ASN A 17 -2.40 4.32 -0.20
N ALA A 18 -1.77 5.38 -0.74
CA ALA A 18 -0.35 5.60 -0.49
C ALA A 18 -0.06 5.78 1.00
N GLU A 19 -0.94 6.47 1.71
CA GLU A 19 -0.72 6.70 3.13
C GLU A 19 -0.77 5.40 3.93
N ILE A 20 -1.72 4.54 3.61
CA ILE A 20 -1.85 3.28 4.32
C ILE A 20 -0.65 2.38 4.01
N ILE A 21 -0.26 2.33 2.75
CA ILE A 21 0.90 1.52 2.35
C ILE A 21 2.15 2.02 3.06
N ALA A 22 2.31 3.34 3.17
CA ALA A 22 3.46 3.91 3.86
C ALA A 22 3.49 3.46 5.31
N LYS A 23 2.34 3.45 5.97
CA LYS A 23 2.28 3.03 7.36
C LYS A 23 2.60 1.55 7.52
N VAL A 24 2.12 0.73 6.60
CA VAL A 24 2.37 -0.70 6.66
C VAL A 24 3.85 -1.00 6.46
N LEU A 25 4.47 -0.32 5.50
CA LEU A 25 5.86 -0.59 5.16
C LEU A 25 6.84 0.21 6.01
N GLY A 26 6.36 1.20 6.77
CA GLY A 26 7.24 2.01 7.59
C GLY A 26 8.08 2.98 6.77
N ILE A 27 7.54 3.48 5.67
CA ILE A 27 8.25 4.42 4.79
C ILE A 27 7.45 5.71 4.70
N SER A 28 8.06 6.74 4.10
CA SER A 28 7.38 8.01 3.96
C SER A 28 6.29 7.91 2.89
N PRO A 29 5.26 8.78 2.95
CA PRO A 29 4.24 8.79 1.91
C PRO A 29 4.81 9.04 0.53
N ALA A 30 5.85 9.86 0.41
CA ALA A 30 6.48 10.13 -0.88
C ALA A 30 7.10 8.85 -1.45
N SER A 31 7.79 8.09 -0.60
CA SER A 31 8.38 6.83 -1.04
C SER A 31 7.31 5.83 -1.44
N SER A 32 6.20 5.82 -0.69
CA SER A 32 5.08 4.94 -1.01
C SER A 32 4.50 5.30 -2.38
N TYR A 33 4.37 6.58 -2.67
CA TYR A 33 3.86 7.03 -3.95
C TYR A 33 4.75 6.57 -5.09
N GLU A 34 6.07 6.68 -4.90
CA GLU A 34 7.01 6.22 -5.92
C GLU A 34 6.91 4.72 -6.13
N LEU A 35 6.75 3.98 -5.04
CA LEU A 35 6.60 2.54 -5.13
C LEU A 35 5.37 2.16 -5.95
N MET A 36 4.29 2.92 -5.81
CA MET A 36 3.07 2.62 -6.53
C MET A 36 3.20 2.87 -8.03
N HIS A 37 4.24 3.57 -8.46
CA HIS A 37 4.49 3.77 -9.89
C HIS A 37 5.44 2.73 -10.47
N GLU A 38 5.94 1.82 -9.65
CA GLU A 38 6.84 0.79 -10.13
C GLU A 38 6.09 -0.22 -10.97
N LEU A 39 6.75 -0.71 -12.02
CA LEU A 39 6.18 -1.77 -12.82
C LEU A 39 6.01 -3.02 -11.95
N GLY A 40 4.89 -3.66 -12.10
CA GLY A 40 4.63 -4.88 -11.34
C GLY A 40 3.98 -4.64 -10.00
N PHE A 41 3.94 -3.40 -9.52
CA PHE A 41 3.22 -3.15 -8.29
C PHE A 41 1.71 -3.18 -8.58
N PRO A 42 0.93 -3.87 -7.74
CA PRO A 42 -0.48 -4.10 -8.04
C PRO A 42 -1.35 -2.89 -7.73
N VAL A 43 -1.22 -1.85 -8.54
CA VAL A 43 -2.00 -0.64 -8.35
C VAL A 43 -3.17 -0.64 -9.33
N LEU A 44 -4.32 -0.11 -8.87
CA LEU A 44 -5.51 -0.01 -9.68
C LEU A 44 -5.89 1.46 -9.79
N LYS A 45 -6.06 1.95 -11.00
CA LYS A 45 -6.45 3.34 -11.21
C LYS A 45 -7.94 3.43 -11.40
N ILE A 46 -8.58 4.26 -10.59
CA ILE A 46 -10.01 4.50 -10.68
C ILE A 46 -10.20 6.01 -10.78
N GLY A 47 -10.50 6.49 -11.97
CA GLY A 47 -10.58 7.92 -12.21
C GLY A 47 -9.22 8.55 -11.96
N SER A 48 -9.16 9.55 -11.08
CA SER A 48 -7.91 10.21 -10.76
C SER A 48 -7.25 9.63 -9.51
N ARG A 49 -7.78 8.51 -9.00
CA ARG A 49 -7.27 7.93 -7.76
C ARG A 49 -6.55 6.63 -8.04
N MET A 50 -5.53 6.37 -7.24
CA MET A 50 -4.82 5.09 -7.30
C MET A 50 -5.05 4.36 -6.00
N VAL A 51 -5.50 3.11 -6.10
CA VAL A 51 -5.73 2.28 -4.94
C VAL A 51 -5.08 0.92 -5.17
N VAL A 52 -4.84 0.20 -4.10
CA VAL A 52 -4.21 -1.12 -4.19
C VAL A 52 -5.11 -2.12 -3.47
N PRO A 53 -5.61 -3.14 -4.18
CA PRO A 53 -6.38 -4.17 -3.50
C PRO A 53 -5.53 -4.86 -2.45
N LYS A 54 -6.09 -5.03 -1.25
CA LYS A 54 -5.33 -5.58 -0.14
C LYS A 54 -4.74 -6.95 -0.48
N GLU A 55 -5.52 -7.80 -1.11
CA GLU A 55 -5.04 -9.14 -1.42
C GLU A 55 -3.85 -9.11 -2.36
N LYS A 56 -3.90 -8.20 -3.34
CA LYS A 56 -2.79 -8.09 -4.29
C LYS A 56 -1.55 -7.55 -3.60
N PHE A 57 -1.73 -6.62 -2.68
CA PHE A 57 -0.61 -6.06 -1.94
C PHE A 57 0.06 -7.14 -1.09
N ILE A 58 -0.74 -7.94 -0.40
CA ILE A 58 -0.21 -8.99 0.45
C ILE A 58 0.57 -10.01 -0.40
N ALA A 59 0.05 -10.34 -1.57
CA ALA A 59 0.74 -11.27 -2.44
C ALA A 59 2.05 -10.69 -2.98
N TRP A 60 2.09 -9.36 -3.17
CA TRP A 60 3.28 -8.71 -3.68
C TRP A 60 4.37 -8.67 -2.61
N VAL A 61 3.99 -8.41 -1.37
CA VAL A 61 4.93 -8.38 -0.27
C VAL A 61 5.43 -9.79 0.01
#